data_d32076c98f5b2efeb7d8065c933b7efc
#
_entry.id   d32076c98f5b2efeb7d8065c933b7efc
#
_cell.length_a   1.000
_cell.length_b   1.000
_cell.length_c   1.000
_cell.angle_alpha   90.00
_cell.angle_beta   90.00
_cell.angle_gamma   90.00
#
_symmetry.space_group_name_H-M   'P 1'
#
loop_
_entity.id
_entity.type
_entity.pdbx_description
1 polymer ?
#
loop_
_entity_poly.entity_id
_entity_poly.type
_entity_poly.pdbx_seq_one_letter_code
_entity_poly.pdbx_strand_id
1 'polypeptide(L)'
;MTKSGVAAIAFAFASIALAGAAKAADLPVKAPPVVAAPSWTGVYAGVSVGARWADNDWRTSDISPNFGAGVFVPTAGTGGAMDSVAARIGGYLGVNWQFAPSWVAGVEGDFGWADNPKRASALPGTAGLFFGIPLVGLPSGSVKETWDGSVRARLGYLIAPSTLVYGSGGVAWQRLELNASCTIVPGNPFCFGSPHDETYASTRVGWTVGGGIEHMIGGRWLVRADYRYADFGTWTQPFFVAGGVGVGFDDRFTAHVTTRTHTATIGLAYKF
;
A
#
# COMPACT_ATOMS: atom_id res chain seq x y z
N MET A 1 -30.43 7.57 5.42
CA MET A 1 -30.30 7.84 6.86
C MET A 1 -29.90 6.57 7.56
N THR A 2 -28.62 6.34 7.77
CA THR A 2 -28.11 5.24 8.62
C THR A 2 -26.91 5.77 9.38
N LYS A 3 -27.03 5.75 10.69
CA LYS A 3 -26.08 6.31 11.67
C LYS A 3 -24.90 5.35 11.86
N SER A 4 -23.70 5.83 11.64
CA SER A 4 -22.46 5.15 12.00
C SER A 4 -22.21 5.30 13.50
N GLY A 5 -22.19 4.20 14.23
CA GLY A 5 -21.82 4.16 15.65
C GLY A 5 -20.30 4.06 15.79
N VAL A 6 -19.68 5.11 16.36
CA VAL A 6 -18.28 5.10 16.79
C VAL A 6 -18.23 4.47 18.18
N ALA A 7 -17.58 3.31 18.32
CA ALA A 7 -17.30 2.69 19.60
C ALA A 7 -16.06 3.32 20.22
N ALA A 8 -16.22 4.13 21.28
CA ALA A 8 -15.15 4.63 22.09
C ALA A 8 -14.72 3.57 23.12
N ILE A 9 -13.46 3.11 23.04
CA ILE A 9 -12.85 2.24 24.03
C ILE A 9 -12.22 3.14 25.11
N ALA A 10 -12.82 3.15 26.30
CA ALA A 10 -12.31 3.85 27.46
C ALA A 10 -11.36 2.93 28.23
N PHE A 11 -10.09 3.32 28.40
CA PHE A 11 -9.14 2.70 29.30
C PHE A 11 -9.27 3.30 30.70
N ALA A 12 -9.64 2.49 31.68
CA ALA A 12 -9.65 2.87 33.09
C ALA A 12 -8.27 2.59 33.72
N PHE A 13 -7.60 3.64 34.24
CA PHE A 13 -6.41 3.49 35.08
C PHE A 13 -6.85 3.38 36.54
N ALA A 14 -6.52 2.26 37.18
CA ALA A 14 -6.66 2.06 38.60
C ALA A 14 -5.37 2.49 39.32
N SER A 15 -5.45 3.54 40.14
CA SER A 15 -4.38 4.00 41.01
C SER A 15 -4.44 3.27 42.35
N ILE A 16 -3.40 2.53 42.71
CA ILE A 16 -3.22 1.96 44.06
C ILE A 16 -2.15 2.72 44.79
N ALA A 17 -2.54 3.49 45.81
CA ALA A 17 -1.62 4.12 46.73
C ALA A 17 -1.44 3.20 47.95
N LEU A 18 -0.23 2.74 48.24
CA LEU A 18 0.16 2.15 49.52
C LEU A 18 1.24 3.00 50.17
N ALA A 19 0.87 3.62 51.28
CA ALA A 19 1.81 4.26 52.18
C ALA A 19 2.27 3.26 53.26
N GLY A 20 3.57 3.04 53.36
CA GLY A 20 4.17 2.24 54.42
C GLY A 20 5.52 2.82 54.79
N ALA A 21 5.58 3.55 55.93
CA ALA A 21 6.83 4.08 56.48
C ALA A 21 7.48 2.97 57.35
N ALA A 22 8.68 2.55 56.99
CA ALA A 22 9.57 1.76 57.87
C ALA A 22 10.95 2.44 57.87
N LYS A 23 11.36 2.96 59.03
CA LYS A 23 12.75 3.36 59.28
C LYS A 23 13.56 2.12 59.60
N ALA A 24 14.59 1.87 58.85
CA ALA A 24 15.61 0.87 59.15
C ALA A 24 17.03 1.41 58.80
N ALA A 25 17.93 1.10 59.71
CA ALA A 25 19.27 1.59 59.87
C ALA A 25 20.18 1.58 58.62
N ASP A 26 21.09 2.55 58.61
CA ASP A 26 22.19 2.76 57.70
C ASP A 26 23.11 1.55 57.58
N LEU A 27 22.87 0.72 56.57
CA LEU A 27 23.92 -0.12 56.01
C LEU A 27 24.38 0.56 54.70
N PRO A 28 25.68 0.58 54.34
CA PRO A 28 26.11 1.12 53.06
C PRO A 28 25.47 0.30 51.95
N VAL A 29 24.36 0.79 51.44
CA VAL A 29 23.68 0.21 50.28
C VAL A 29 24.65 0.39 49.12
N LYS A 30 25.26 -0.73 48.69
CA LYS A 30 25.96 -0.78 47.42
C LYS A 30 25.09 -0.12 46.38
N ALA A 31 25.56 1.01 45.80
CA ALA A 31 24.81 1.74 44.83
C ALA A 31 24.21 0.76 43.79
N PRO A 32 22.91 0.81 43.50
CA PRO A 32 22.33 -0.09 42.50
C PRO A 32 23.14 0.06 41.20
N PRO A 33 23.43 -1.02 40.50
CA PRO A 33 24.16 -0.96 39.25
C PRO A 33 23.47 0.05 38.33
N VAL A 34 24.22 1.03 37.86
CA VAL A 34 23.71 2.00 36.86
C VAL A 34 23.36 1.16 35.64
N VAL A 35 22.06 0.91 35.45
CA VAL A 35 21.57 0.28 34.23
C VAL A 35 21.85 1.28 33.11
N ALA A 36 22.86 0.98 32.29
CA ALA A 36 23.19 1.82 31.15
C ALA A 36 21.93 1.98 30.28
N ALA A 37 21.60 3.22 29.94
CA ALA A 37 20.48 3.50 29.07
C ALA A 37 20.65 2.73 27.75
N PRO A 38 19.60 2.10 27.23
CA PRO A 38 19.71 1.33 26.00
C PRO A 38 20.13 2.23 24.84
N SER A 39 21.20 1.86 24.14
CA SER A 39 21.66 2.57 22.94
C SER A 39 20.79 2.21 21.75
N TRP A 40 20.37 3.20 20.97
CA TRP A 40 19.64 2.99 19.72
C TRP A 40 20.56 2.82 18.52
N THR A 41 21.86 3.09 18.64
CA THR A 41 22.85 2.89 17.59
C THR A 41 23.06 1.40 17.34
N GLY A 42 23.05 1.01 16.08
CA GLY A 42 23.32 -0.37 15.63
C GLY A 42 22.47 -0.79 14.44
N VAL A 43 22.79 -1.97 13.94
CA VAL A 43 22.04 -2.64 12.89
C VAL A 43 20.88 -3.42 13.52
N TYR A 44 19.76 -3.47 12.86
CA TYR A 44 18.62 -4.30 13.27
C TYR A 44 17.99 -4.97 12.06
N ALA A 45 17.39 -6.14 12.29
CA ALA A 45 16.62 -6.86 11.30
C ALA A 45 15.34 -7.39 11.94
N GLY A 46 14.26 -7.41 11.17
CA GLY A 46 12.96 -7.80 11.69
C GLY A 46 11.98 -8.27 10.64
N VAL A 47 10.84 -8.71 11.15
CA VAL A 47 9.68 -9.11 10.35
C VAL A 47 8.48 -8.27 10.72
N SER A 48 7.55 -8.12 9.80
CA SER A 48 6.33 -7.33 9.99
C SER A 48 5.12 -8.03 9.38
N VAL A 49 3.97 -7.82 10.00
CA VAL A 49 2.67 -8.23 9.48
C VAL A 49 1.69 -7.07 9.59
N GLY A 50 0.71 -7.02 8.71
CA GLY A 50 -0.28 -5.95 8.74
C GLY A 50 -1.20 -6.00 7.53
N ALA A 51 -1.63 -4.81 7.07
CA ALA A 51 -2.50 -4.66 5.92
C ALA A 51 -1.96 -3.60 4.96
N ARG A 52 -2.23 -3.80 3.67
CA ARG A 52 -2.03 -2.84 2.60
C ARG A 52 -3.37 -2.54 1.95
N TRP A 53 -3.71 -1.26 1.89
CA TRP A 53 -4.81 -0.71 1.11
C TRP A 53 -4.20 -0.15 -0.17
N ALA A 54 -4.75 -0.51 -1.31
CA ALA A 54 -4.36 0.00 -2.61
C ALA A 54 -5.53 0.78 -3.21
N ASP A 55 -5.29 2.04 -3.49
CA ASP A 55 -6.22 2.95 -4.15
C ASP A 55 -5.78 3.09 -5.60
N ASN A 56 -6.56 2.51 -6.50
CA ASN A 56 -6.31 2.52 -7.93
C ASN A 56 -7.39 3.31 -8.64
N ASP A 57 -7.01 4.42 -9.26
CA ASP A 57 -7.89 5.21 -10.13
C ASP A 57 -7.62 4.82 -11.58
N TRP A 58 -8.55 4.06 -12.17
CA TRP A 58 -8.49 3.62 -13.56
C TRP A 58 -9.24 4.61 -14.43
N ARG A 59 -8.60 5.11 -15.49
CA ARG A 59 -9.21 5.93 -16.55
C ARG A 59 -8.90 5.33 -17.90
N THR A 60 -9.91 5.33 -18.78
CA THR A 60 -9.75 4.85 -20.14
C THR A 60 -9.85 6.03 -21.10
N SER A 61 -8.89 6.11 -22.03
CA SER A 61 -8.89 7.05 -23.16
C SER A 61 -8.67 6.31 -24.47
N ASP A 62 -8.74 7.04 -25.58
CA ASP A 62 -8.42 6.57 -26.94
C ASP A 62 -9.15 5.26 -27.29
N ILE A 63 -10.42 5.17 -26.90
CA ILE A 63 -11.27 4.06 -27.28
C ILE A 63 -11.54 4.19 -28.78
N SER A 64 -11.04 3.23 -29.54
CA SER A 64 -11.19 3.17 -30.99
C SER A 64 -12.04 1.95 -31.39
N PRO A 65 -13.34 1.97 -31.21
CA PRO A 65 -14.19 1.02 -31.88
C PRO A 65 -14.30 1.47 -33.33
N ASN A 66 -13.76 0.71 -34.24
CA ASN A 66 -13.79 1.05 -35.67
C ASN A 66 -15.16 0.79 -36.30
N PHE A 67 -16.21 1.29 -35.66
CA PHE A 67 -17.52 1.43 -36.26
C PHE A 67 -17.63 2.87 -36.77
N GLY A 68 -17.75 3.09 -38.04
CA GLY A 68 -17.75 4.39 -38.69
C GLY A 68 -18.25 5.55 -37.84
N ALA A 69 -17.70 6.72 -38.02
CA ALA A 69 -17.92 7.91 -37.21
C ALA A 69 -19.41 8.10 -36.80
N GLY A 70 -19.66 8.13 -35.49
CA GLY A 70 -20.96 8.46 -34.91
C GLY A 70 -21.73 7.31 -34.28
N VAL A 71 -21.22 6.09 -34.30
CA VAL A 71 -21.97 4.90 -33.84
C VAL A 71 -21.72 4.53 -32.39
N PHE A 72 -20.54 4.84 -31.85
CA PHE A 72 -20.22 4.61 -30.45
C PHE A 72 -20.08 5.95 -29.71
N VAL A 73 -20.90 6.13 -28.70
CA VAL A 73 -20.81 7.29 -27.79
C VAL A 73 -20.46 6.74 -26.41
N PRO A 74 -19.21 6.96 -25.90
CA PRO A 74 -18.88 6.62 -24.52
C PRO A 74 -19.84 7.34 -23.57
N THR A 75 -20.44 6.63 -22.63
CA THR A 75 -21.23 7.27 -21.59
C THR A 75 -20.34 8.01 -20.61
N ALA A 76 -20.84 9.09 -20.03
CA ALA A 76 -20.11 9.93 -19.08
C ALA A 76 -19.52 9.08 -17.94
N GLY A 77 -18.21 9.26 -17.66
CA GLY A 77 -17.50 8.54 -16.63
C GLY A 77 -16.38 7.66 -17.20
N THR A 78 -15.33 8.29 -17.72
CA THR A 78 -14.14 7.58 -18.23
C THR A 78 -13.24 7.03 -17.14
N GLY A 79 -13.62 7.10 -15.87
CA GLY A 79 -12.81 6.65 -14.73
C GLY A 79 -13.62 5.86 -13.71
N GLY A 80 -12.92 5.09 -12.90
CA GLY A 80 -13.48 4.33 -11.77
C GLY A 80 -12.42 3.84 -10.81
N ALA A 81 -12.79 3.71 -9.54
CA ALA A 81 -11.93 3.21 -8.50
C ALA A 81 -11.86 1.67 -8.56
N MET A 82 -10.64 1.15 -8.45
CA MET A 82 -10.36 -0.29 -8.35
C MET A 82 -9.58 -0.57 -7.05
N ASP A 83 -10.17 -0.13 -5.93
CA ASP A 83 -9.54 -0.21 -4.62
C ASP A 83 -9.57 -1.62 -4.07
N SER A 84 -8.53 -1.98 -3.33
CA SER A 84 -8.39 -3.30 -2.74
C SER A 84 -7.69 -3.24 -1.38
N VAL A 85 -7.86 -4.30 -0.59
CA VAL A 85 -7.14 -4.47 0.67
C VAL A 85 -6.66 -5.91 0.81
N ALA A 86 -5.43 -6.09 1.30
CA ALA A 86 -4.89 -7.42 1.58
C ALA A 86 -4.03 -7.43 2.84
N ALA A 87 -3.89 -8.61 3.44
CA ALA A 87 -2.88 -8.85 4.46
C ALA A 87 -1.48 -8.75 3.84
N ARG A 88 -0.56 -8.12 4.56
CA ARG A 88 0.85 -7.98 4.16
C ARG A 88 1.76 -8.65 5.19
N ILE A 89 2.71 -9.41 4.69
CA ILE A 89 3.84 -9.94 5.46
C ILE A 89 5.14 -9.45 4.84
N GLY A 90 6.14 -9.13 5.66
CA GLY A 90 7.41 -8.63 5.14
C GLY A 90 8.55 -8.73 6.13
N GLY A 91 9.73 -8.38 5.63
CA GLY A 91 10.96 -8.22 6.41
C GLY A 91 11.55 -6.84 6.23
N TYR A 92 12.35 -6.42 7.18
CA TYR A 92 13.05 -5.15 7.14
C TYR A 92 14.43 -5.25 7.80
N LEU A 93 15.33 -4.44 7.28
CA LEU A 93 16.71 -4.30 7.75
C LEU A 93 17.06 -2.82 7.81
N GLY A 94 17.70 -2.37 8.89
CA GLY A 94 18.08 -0.99 9.00
C GLY A 94 19.30 -0.78 9.88
N VAL A 95 19.79 0.45 9.83
CA VAL A 95 20.83 0.96 10.70
C VAL A 95 20.37 2.26 11.33
N ASN A 96 20.51 2.35 12.64
CA ASN A 96 20.24 3.56 13.41
C ASN A 96 21.55 4.14 13.95
N TRP A 97 21.59 5.44 14.03
CA TRP A 97 22.63 6.21 14.69
C TRP A 97 22.01 7.25 15.63
N GLN A 98 22.22 7.07 16.92
CA GLN A 98 21.83 8.03 17.96
C GLN A 98 22.90 9.11 18.06
N PHE A 99 22.67 10.27 17.43
CA PHE A 99 23.64 11.36 17.32
C PHE A 99 23.50 12.42 18.43
N ALA A 100 22.40 12.34 19.20
CA ALA A 100 22.15 13.18 20.37
C ALA A 100 21.39 12.37 21.43
N PRO A 101 21.30 12.82 22.68
CA PRO A 101 20.63 12.08 23.75
C PRO A 101 19.21 11.60 23.42
N SER A 102 18.46 12.37 22.63
CA SER A 102 17.08 12.06 22.27
C SER A 102 16.84 11.90 20.76
N TRP A 103 17.89 12.02 19.91
CA TRP A 103 17.71 12.01 18.48
C TRP A 103 18.39 10.81 17.82
N VAL A 104 17.67 10.15 16.97
CA VAL A 104 18.12 8.98 16.20
C VAL A 104 17.87 9.22 14.73
N ALA A 105 18.91 9.10 13.91
CA ALA A 105 18.79 9.06 12.45
C ALA A 105 19.07 7.63 11.96
N GLY A 106 18.56 7.26 10.81
CA GLY A 106 18.82 5.94 10.27
C GLY A 106 18.40 5.80 8.82
N VAL A 107 18.72 4.62 8.26
CA VAL A 107 18.25 4.18 6.95
C VAL A 107 17.70 2.78 7.12
N GLU A 108 16.59 2.52 6.44
CA GLU A 108 15.88 1.24 6.49
C GLU A 108 15.48 0.81 5.09
N GLY A 109 15.69 -0.46 4.76
CA GLY A 109 15.11 -1.13 3.63
C GLY A 109 14.04 -2.12 4.09
N ASP A 110 12.93 -2.20 3.38
CA ASP A 110 11.90 -3.20 3.61
C ASP A 110 11.45 -3.86 2.31
N PHE A 111 10.97 -5.09 2.43
CA PHE A 111 10.36 -5.85 1.37
C PHE A 111 9.17 -6.62 1.94
N GLY A 112 8.08 -6.68 1.20
CA GLY A 112 6.89 -7.37 1.64
C GLY A 112 6.03 -7.92 0.51
N TRP A 113 5.15 -8.81 0.90
CA TRP A 113 4.21 -9.49 0.03
C TRP A 113 2.79 -9.25 0.51
N ALA A 114 1.92 -8.86 -0.43
CA ALA A 114 0.49 -8.76 -0.23
C ALA A 114 -0.20 -8.98 -1.58
N ASP A 115 -1.12 -9.91 -1.65
CA ASP A 115 -1.86 -10.19 -2.88
C ASP A 115 -3.17 -9.40 -2.87
N ASN A 116 -3.20 -8.27 -3.59
CA ASN A 116 -4.33 -7.35 -3.69
C ASN A 116 -4.99 -7.46 -5.08
N PRO A 117 -5.80 -8.49 -5.38
CA PRO A 117 -6.51 -8.55 -6.65
C PRO A 117 -7.78 -7.69 -6.59
N LYS A 118 -8.01 -6.88 -7.62
CA LYS A 118 -9.29 -6.21 -7.86
C LYS A 118 -9.73 -6.44 -9.30
N ARG A 119 -10.96 -6.91 -9.47
CA ARG A 119 -11.60 -7.11 -10.79
C ARG A 119 -12.78 -6.17 -10.96
N ALA A 120 -12.95 -5.66 -12.16
CA ALA A 120 -14.14 -4.97 -12.61
C ALA A 120 -14.79 -5.77 -13.74
N SER A 121 -16.10 -5.97 -13.65
CA SER A 121 -16.89 -6.65 -14.69
C SER A 121 -17.11 -5.79 -15.94
N ALA A 122 -16.90 -4.48 -15.81
CA ALA A 122 -16.80 -3.53 -16.91
C ALA A 122 -15.65 -2.59 -16.63
N LEU A 123 -14.73 -2.42 -17.58
CA LEU A 123 -13.66 -1.44 -17.44
C LEU A 123 -14.25 -0.03 -17.41
N PRO A 124 -13.79 0.83 -16.49
CA PRO A 124 -14.23 2.21 -16.46
C PRO A 124 -14.01 2.90 -17.81
N GLY A 125 -15.03 3.60 -18.31
CA GLY A 125 -14.99 4.31 -19.59
C GLY A 125 -15.33 3.47 -20.82
N THR A 126 -15.53 2.16 -20.69
CA THR A 126 -15.93 1.30 -21.83
C THR A 126 -17.45 1.15 -21.95
N ALA A 127 -18.21 1.60 -20.95
CA ALA A 127 -19.67 1.65 -21.04
C ALA A 127 -20.10 2.69 -22.09
N GLY A 128 -21.08 2.35 -22.92
CA GLY A 128 -21.54 3.23 -23.98
C GLY A 128 -22.87 2.77 -24.57
N LEU A 129 -23.32 3.52 -25.57
CA LEU A 129 -24.51 3.18 -26.35
C LEU A 129 -24.06 2.85 -27.79
N PHE A 130 -24.56 1.75 -28.32
CA PHE A 130 -24.43 1.38 -29.72
C PHE A 130 -25.77 1.52 -30.38
N PHE A 131 -25.93 2.45 -31.33
CA PHE A 131 -27.21 2.83 -31.90
C PHE A 131 -28.30 3.15 -30.84
N GLY A 132 -27.93 3.79 -29.72
CA GLY A 132 -28.83 4.10 -28.64
C GLY A 132 -29.20 2.93 -27.71
N ILE A 133 -28.60 1.75 -27.90
CA ILE A 133 -28.81 0.56 -27.07
C ILE A 133 -27.61 0.39 -26.14
N PRO A 134 -27.79 0.14 -24.82
CA PRO A 134 -26.71 -0.14 -23.92
C PRO A 134 -25.90 -1.36 -24.37
N LEU A 135 -24.57 -1.22 -24.32
CA LEU A 135 -23.67 -2.32 -24.67
C LEU A 135 -23.73 -3.42 -23.62
N VAL A 136 -23.73 -4.65 -24.09
CA VAL A 136 -23.61 -5.87 -23.28
C VAL A 136 -22.24 -6.53 -23.52
N GLY A 137 -21.73 -7.29 -22.54
CA GLY A 137 -20.45 -7.98 -22.70
C GLY A 137 -19.24 -7.04 -22.75
N LEU A 138 -19.28 -5.97 -21.95
CA LEU A 138 -18.19 -5.00 -21.87
C LEU A 138 -16.85 -5.67 -21.47
N PRO A 139 -15.71 -5.11 -21.91
CA PRO A 139 -14.41 -5.60 -21.48
C PRO A 139 -14.32 -5.58 -19.96
N SER A 140 -13.80 -6.66 -19.39
CA SER A 140 -13.48 -6.77 -17.97
C SER A 140 -12.00 -6.57 -17.75
N GLY A 141 -11.61 -6.20 -16.54
CA GLY A 141 -10.20 -6.05 -16.22
C GLY A 141 -9.89 -6.25 -14.77
N SER A 142 -8.61 -6.33 -14.45
CA SER A 142 -8.14 -6.40 -13.09
C SER A 142 -6.87 -5.59 -12.89
N VAL A 143 -6.73 -5.06 -11.68
CA VAL A 143 -5.49 -4.52 -11.15
C VAL A 143 -5.07 -5.42 -10.01
N LYS A 144 -3.81 -5.85 -10.01
CA LYS A 144 -3.24 -6.72 -8.99
C LYS A 144 -1.87 -6.21 -8.56
N GLU A 145 -1.70 -6.00 -7.27
CA GLU A 145 -0.43 -5.68 -6.63
C GLU A 145 0.05 -6.89 -5.85
N THR A 146 1.31 -7.30 -6.05
CA THR A 146 1.84 -8.51 -5.40
C THR A 146 2.87 -8.18 -4.34
N TRP A 147 4.06 -7.74 -4.72
CA TRP A 147 5.11 -7.41 -3.78
C TRP A 147 5.47 -5.92 -3.85
N ASP A 148 5.96 -5.42 -2.75
CA ASP A 148 6.43 -4.05 -2.60
C ASP A 148 7.73 -4.01 -1.79
N GLY A 149 8.47 -2.95 -1.95
CA GLY A 149 9.67 -2.67 -1.16
C GLY A 149 9.93 -1.18 -1.08
N SER A 150 10.79 -0.77 -0.14
CA SER A 150 11.24 0.61 -0.05
C SER A 150 12.64 0.73 0.55
N VAL A 151 13.29 1.86 0.27
CA VAL A 151 14.45 2.35 1.01
C VAL A 151 14.12 3.74 1.53
N ARG A 152 14.20 3.91 2.84
CA ARG A 152 13.78 5.12 3.54
C ARG A 152 14.85 5.66 4.48
N ALA A 153 15.09 6.96 4.45
CA ALA A 153 15.73 7.64 5.57
C ALA A 153 14.71 7.81 6.70
N ARG A 154 15.17 7.76 7.95
CA ARG A 154 14.32 7.95 9.13
C ARG A 154 14.99 8.90 10.13
N LEU A 155 14.15 9.70 10.77
CA LEU A 155 14.53 10.58 11.86
C LEU A 155 13.54 10.39 13.01
N GLY A 156 14.05 10.13 14.20
CA GLY A 156 13.23 9.84 15.34
C GLY A 156 13.66 10.61 16.58
N TYR A 157 12.72 10.75 17.50
CA TYR A 157 12.89 11.38 18.80
C TYR A 157 12.50 10.41 19.91
N LEU A 158 13.38 10.28 20.90
CA LEU A 158 13.15 9.43 22.08
C LEU A 158 12.21 10.13 23.04
N ILE A 159 10.96 9.67 23.13
CA ILE A 159 9.98 10.14 24.13
C ILE A 159 10.19 9.48 25.50
N ALA A 160 10.91 8.36 25.52
CA ALA A 160 11.44 7.69 26.69
C ALA A 160 12.75 6.95 26.30
N PRO A 161 13.61 6.58 27.25
CA PRO A 161 14.88 5.90 26.93
C PRO A 161 14.72 4.63 26.05
N SER A 162 13.59 3.92 26.18
CA SER A 162 13.24 2.72 25.44
C SER A 162 12.20 2.94 24.32
N THR A 163 11.72 4.18 24.09
CA THR A 163 10.64 4.46 23.13
C THR A 163 11.01 5.54 22.15
N LEU A 164 11.01 5.19 20.88
CA LEU A 164 11.32 6.07 19.75
C LEU A 164 10.05 6.34 18.93
N VAL A 165 9.74 7.60 18.68
CA VAL A 165 8.77 8.02 17.66
C VAL A 165 9.56 8.54 16.47
N TYR A 166 9.21 8.15 15.25
CA TYR A 166 9.97 8.52 14.06
C TYR A 166 9.08 8.85 12.87
N GLY A 167 9.62 9.72 12.00
CA GLY A 167 9.17 9.90 10.63
C GLY A 167 10.16 9.30 9.64
N SER A 168 9.69 8.89 8.48
CA SER A 168 10.52 8.32 7.42
C SER A 168 10.07 8.76 6.05
N GLY A 169 11.00 8.77 5.09
CA GLY A 169 10.70 9.10 3.70
C GLY A 169 11.75 8.54 2.76
N GLY A 170 11.37 8.25 1.53
CA GLY A 170 12.29 7.67 0.57
C GLY A 170 11.65 7.21 -0.73
N VAL A 171 12.24 6.20 -1.33
CA VAL A 171 11.81 5.59 -2.59
C VAL A 171 11.15 4.25 -2.30
N ALA A 172 10.04 4.00 -3.00
CA ALA A 172 9.34 2.73 -2.97
C ALA A 172 9.20 2.15 -4.37
N TRP A 173 9.06 0.84 -4.46
CA TRP A 173 8.75 0.12 -5.69
C TRP A 173 7.69 -0.94 -5.42
N GLN A 174 6.87 -1.21 -6.44
CA GLN A 174 5.76 -2.13 -6.37
C GLN A 174 5.57 -2.86 -7.69
N ARG A 175 5.30 -4.16 -7.62
CA ARG A 175 4.89 -4.96 -8.77
C ARG A 175 3.41 -4.77 -8.99
N LEU A 176 3.07 -4.26 -10.19
CA LEU A 176 1.72 -4.00 -10.63
C LEU A 176 1.45 -4.84 -11.89
N GLU A 177 0.30 -5.53 -11.92
CA GLU A 177 -0.19 -6.29 -13.05
C GLU A 177 -1.55 -5.74 -13.45
N LEU A 178 -1.68 -5.36 -14.72
CA LEU A 178 -2.93 -4.93 -15.34
C LEU A 178 -3.38 -6.02 -16.32
N ASN A 179 -4.60 -6.47 -16.18
CA ASN A 179 -5.23 -7.39 -17.12
C ASN A 179 -6.47 -6.72 -17.72
N ALA A 180 -6.67 -6.92 -18.99
CA ALA A 180 -7.91 -6.62 -19.69
C ALA A 180 -8.32 -7.81 -20.51
N SER A 181 -9.57 -8.23 -20.39
CA SER A 181 -10.13 -9.36 -21.14
C SER A 181 -11.50 -9.03 -21.71
N CYS A 182 -11.77 -9.61 -22.84
CA CYS A 182 -12.98 -9.39 -23.58
C CYS A 182 -13.36 -10.67 -24.31
N THR A 183 -14.62 -11.09 -24.18
CA THR A 183 -15.16 -12.28 -24.85
C THR A 183 -16.12 -11.86 -25.97
N ILE A 184 -16.21 -12.70 -26.98
CA ILE A 184 -17.16 -12.50 -28.08
C ILE A 184 -18.58 -12.64 -27.53
N VAL A 185 -19.37 -11.55 -27.62
CA VAL A 185 -20.79 -11.57 -27.33
C VAL A 185 -21.51 -11.04 -28.56
N PRO A 186 -22.51 -11.77 -29.12
CA PRO A 186 -23.27 -11.30 -30.26
C PRO A 186 -23.88 -9.92 -29.98
N GLY A 187 -23.65 -8.96 -30.87
CA GLY A 187 -24.14 -7.58 -30.73
C GLY A 187 -23.21 -6.67 -29.90
N ASN A 188 -22.06 -7.16 -29.43
CA ASN A 188 -21.06 -6.32 -28.79
C ASN A 188 -20.06 -5.80 -29.83
N PRO A 189 -19.87 -4.47 -29.93
CA PRO A 189 -18.87 -3.88 -30.81
C PRO A 189 -17.42 -4.13 -30.34
N PHE A 190 -17.22 -4.35 -29.03
CA PHE A 190 -15.92 -4.74 -28.52
C PHE A 190 -15.67 -6.22 -28.77
N CYS A 191 -14.44 -6.57 -29.18
CA CYS A 191 -14.03 -7.96 -29.42
C CYS A 191 -14.83 -8.68 -30.52
N PHE A 192 -15.37 -7.93 -31.48
CA PHE A 192 -16.06 -8.53 -32.62
C PHE A 192 -15.05 -9.29 -33.48
N GLY A 193 -15.15 -10.62 -33.44
CA GLY A 193 -14.32 -11.51 -34.25
C GLY A 193 -13.11 -12.13 -33.54
N SER A 194 -12.67 -11.62 -32.42
CA SER A 194 -11.55 -12.22 -31.65
C SER A 194 -11.71 -11.94 -30.14
N PRO A 195 -11.63 -12.98 -29.30
CA PRO A 195 -11.46 -12.76 -27.86
C PRO A 195 -10.09 -12.21 -27.58
N HIS A 196 -9.99 -11.29 -26.62
CA HIS A 196 -8.75 -10.75 -26.12
C HIS A 196 -8.59 -11.06 -24.63
N ASP A 197 -7.38 -11.40 -24.23
CA ASP A 197 -6.96 -11.54 -22.82
C ASP A 197 -5.49 -11.13 -22.74
N GLU A 198 -5.26 -9.87 -22.34
CA GLU A 198 -3.94 -9.29 -22.28
C GLU A 198 -3.58 -8.95 -20.85
N THR A 199 -2.37 -9.36 -20.44
CA THR A 199 -1.82 -9.06 -19.13
C THR A 199 -0.47 -8.37 -19.29
N TYR A 200 -0.36 -7.20 -18.71
CA TYR A 200 0.88 -6.44 -18.63
C TYR A 200 1.32 -6.32 -17.18
N ALA A 201 2.60 -6.49 -16.95
CA ALA A 201 3.17 -6.45 -15.63
C ALA A 201 4.41 -5.56 -15.60
N SER A 202 4.47 -4.64 -14.64
CA SER A 202 5.57 -3.70 -14.49
C SER A 202 5.91 -3.48 -13.02
N THR A 203 7.20 -3.22 -12.74
CA THR A 203 7.62 -2.71 -11.44
C THR A 203 7.61 -1.19 -11.49
N ARG A 204 6.72 -0.58 -10.71
CA ARG A 204 6.58 0.86 -10.62
C ARG A 204 7.44 1.39 -9.49
N VAL A 205 8.07 2.53 -9.72
CA VAL A 205 8.87 3.25 -8.73
C VAL A 205 8.11 4.51 -8.36
N GLY A 206 8.08 4.81 -7.06
CA GLY A 206 7.41 5.98 -6.52
C GLY A 206 8.12 6.52 -5.28
N TRP A 207 7.53 7.53 -4.68
CA TRP A 207 7.98 8.08 -3.41
C TRP A 207 7.13 7.54 -2.26
N THR A 208 7.71 7.54 -1.06
CA THR A 208 7.01 7.09 0.15
C THR A 208 7.34 7.98 1.33
N VAL A 209 6.35 8.14 2.20
CA VAL A 209 6.47 8.82 3.49
C VAL A 209 5.70 8.03 4.53
N GLY A 210 6.19 8.05 5.75
CA GLY A 210 5.56 7.31 6.83
C GLY A 210 6.10 7.70 8.20
N GLY A 211 5.68 6.95 9.20
CA GLY A 211 6.15 7.13 10.56
C GLY A 211 5.64 6.02 11.46
N GLY A 212 6.19 5.98 12.64
CA GLY A 212 5.85 4.93 13.58
C GLY A 212 6.38 5.17 14.98
N ILE A 213 6.12 4.18 15.80
CA ILE A 213 6.63 4.10 17.16
C ILE A 213 7.35 2.76 17.35
N GLU A 214 8.51 2.79 17.96
CA GLU A 214 9.29 1.62 18.34
C GLU A 214 9.51 1.60 19.84
N HIS A 215 9.41 0.41 20.41
CA HIS A 215 9.71 0.19 21.82
C HIS A 215 10.72 -0.93 21.97
N MET A 216 11.79 -0.67 22.75
CA MET A 216 12.86 -1.63 23.01
C MET A 216 12.54 -2.46 24.25
N ILE A 217 12.48 -3.79 24.06
CA ILE A 217 12.24 -4.78 25.11
C ILE A 217 13.55 -5.52 25.39
N GLY A 218 13.96 -5.58 26.67
CA GLY A 218 15.14 -6.34 27.06
C GLY A 218 16.47 -5.88 26.43
N GLY A 219 16.52 -4.66 25.91
CA GLY A 219 17.72 -4.02 25.37
C GLY A 219 18.09 -4.38 23.93
N ARG A 220 17.52 -5.44 23.35
CA ARG A 220 17.83 -5.88 21.96
C ARG A 220 16.61 -6.15 21.08
N TRP A 221 15.48 -6.45 21.64
CA TRP A 221 14.25 -6.65 20.88
C TRP A 221 13.49 -5.34 20.70
N LEU A 222 13.03 -5.09 19.48
CA LEU A 222 12.26 -3.91 19.10
C LEU A 222 10.87 -4.36 18.64
N VAL A 223 9.84 -3.84 19.27
CA VAL A 223 8.46 -3.95 18.79
C VAL A 223 8.07 -2.62 18.18
N ARG A 224 7.43 -2.63 17.01
CA ARG A 224 7.03 -1.40 16.34
C ARG A 224 5.62 -1.45 15.77
N ALA A 225 5.01 -0.28 15.65
CA ALA A 225 3.90 0.00 14.77
C ALA A 225 4.35 1.04 13.75
N ASP A 226 4.14 0.77 12.47
CA ASP A 226 4.57 1.61 11.34
C ASP A 226 3.38 1.85 10.41
N TYR A 227 3.23 3.08 9.95
CA TYR A 227 2.32 3.45 8.89
C TYR A 227 3.08 4.10 7.75
N ARG A 228 2.72 3.74 6.53
CA ARG A 228 3.37 4.21 5.32
C ARG A 228 2.35 4.54 4.24
N TYR A 229 2.54 5.68 3.60
CA TYR A 229 1.91 6.06 2.33
C TYR A 229 2.95 5.95 1.21
N ALA A 230 2.55 5.49 0.03
CA ALA A 230 3.37 5.52 -1.18
C ALA A 230 2.53 5.89 -2.40
N ASP A 231 3.11 6.67 -3.31
CA ASP A 231 2.50 7.09 -4.58
C ASP A 231 3.42 6.64 -5.73
N PHE A 232 2.88 5.81 -6.62
CA PHE A 232 3.60 5.23 -7.76
C PHE A 232 3.28 5.94 -9.08
N GLY A 233 2.51 7.03 -9.02
CA GLY A 233 2.09 7.80 -10.19
C GLY A 233 1.13 7.04 -11.09
N THR A 234 1.08 7.49 -12.33
CA THR A 234 0.18 6.93 -13.35
C THR A 234 0.94 6.02 -14.31
N TRP A 235 0.40 4.82 -14.53
CA TRP A 235 0.86 3.93 -15.58
C TRP A 235 -0.11 3.99 -16.76
N THR A 236 0.42 4.33 -17.94
CA THR A 236 -0.33 4.35 -19.19
C THR A 236 -0.01 3.10 -19.99
N GLN A 237 -1.03 2.31 -20.32
CA GLN A 237 -0.90 1.04 -21.03
C GLN A 237 -1.97 0.94 -22.12
N PRO A 238 -1.58 0.81 -23.41
CA PRO A 238 -2.51 0.44 -24.46
C PRO A 238 -2.85 -1.04 -24.39
N PHE A 239 -4.11 -1.36 -24.64
CA PHE A 239 -4.65 -2.72 -24.71
C PHE A 239 -5.27 -2.99 -26.07
N PHE A 240 -5.30 -4.26 -26.49
CA PHE A 240 -5.90 -4.78 -27.71
C PHE A 240 -5.30 -4.14 -28.99
N VAL A 241 -4.00 -3.87 -28.94
CA VAL A 241 -3.28 -3.21 -30.05
C VAL A 241 -3.12 -4.11 -31.28
N ALA A 242 -3.03 -5.42 -31.08
CA ALA A 242 -3.06 -6.40 -32.16
C ALA A 242 -4.51 -6.62 -32.58
N GLY A 243 -4.99 -5.81 -33.51
CA GLY A 243 -6.38 -5.79 -33.94
C GLY A 243 -6.98 -7.16 -34.26
N GLY A 244 -8.29 -7.29 -33.99
CA GLY A 244 -9.04 -8.51 -34.30
C GLY A 244 -8.96 -8.90 -35.76
N VAL A 245 -9.08 -10.19 -36.04
CA VAL A 245 -9.04 -10.80 -37.39
C VAL A 245 -10.34 -10.43 -38.12
N GLY A 246 -10.52 -9.17 -38.48
CA GLY A 246 -11.67 -8.70 -39.22
C GLY A 246 -11.37 -7.35 -39.84
N VAL A 247 -11.71 -7.19 -41.11
CA VAL A 247 -11.48 -5.95 -41.84
C VAL A 247 -12.27 -4.83 -41.18
N GLY A 248 -11.56 -3.89 -40.54
CA GLY A 248 -12.12 -2.63 -40.06
C GLY A 248 -12.52 -2.52 -38.59
N PHE A 249 -12.16 -3.49 -37.73
CA PHE A 249 -12.44 -3.42 -36.31
C PHE A 249 -11.15 -3.23 -35.48
N ASP A 250 -11.06 -2.12 -34.78
CA ASP A 250 -9.95 -1.80 -33.86
C ASP A 250 -10.57 -1.63 -32.45
N ASP A 251 -10.31 -2.61 -31.58
CA ASP A 251 -10.83 -2.63 -30.22
C ASP A 251 -9.91 -1.94 -29.21
N ARG A 252 -8.89 -1.24 -29.71
CA ARG A 252 -7.86 -0.61 -28.91
C ARG A 252 -8.42 0.43 -27.96
N PHE A 253 -7.90 0.43 -26.74
CA PHE A 253 -8.07 1.50 -25.78
C PHE A 253 -6.78 1.71 -24.98
N THR A 254 -6.65 2.88 -24.36
CA THR A 254 -5.53 3.22 -23.48
C THR A 254 -6.02 3.33 -22.04
N ALA A 255 -5.42 2.53 -21.15
CA ALA A 255 -5.65 2.60 -19.72
C ALA A 255 -4.64 3.52 -19.05
N HIS A 256 -5.11 4.40 -18.19
CA HIS A 256 -4.31 5.23 -17.28
C HIS A 256 -4.65 4.80 -15.85
N VAL A 257 -3.72 4.14 -15.17
CA VAL A 257 -3.95 3.64 -13.80
C VAL A 257 -3.02 4.38 -12.85
N THR A 258 -3.61 5.17 -11.97
CA THR A 258 -2.90 5.86 -10.89
C THR A 258 -2.98 5.01 -9.64
N THR A 259 -1.83 4.64 -9.08
CA THR A 259 -1.75 3.72 -7.93
C THR A 259 -1.15 4.42 -6.72
N ARG A 260 -1.88 4.37 -5.60
CA ARG A 260 -1.42 4.81 -4.29
C ARG A 260 -1.66 3.72 -3.28
N THR A 261 -0.78 3.61 -2.28
CA THR A 261 -0.92 2.58 -1.25
C THR A 261 -0.74 3.14 0.15
N HIS A 262 -1.54 2.62 1.06
CA HIS A 262 -1.43 2.82 2.49
C HIS A 262 -1.08 1.48 3.13
N THR A 263 -0.07 1.44 3.97
CA THR A 263 0.38 0.22 4.63
C THR A 263 0.47 0.47 6.13
N ALA A 264 -0.20 -0.35 6.92
CA ALA A 264 -0.06 -0.33 8.38
C ALA A 264 0.42 -1.69 8.85
N THR A 265 1.50 -1.72 9.62
CA THR A 265 2.14 -2.96 10.09
C THR A 265 2.53 -2.89 11.55
N ILE A 266 2.53 -4.05 12.19
CA ILE A 266 3.26 -4.30 13.43
C ILE A 266 4.48 -5.15 13.12
N GLY A 267 5.58 -4.93 13.84
CA GLY A 267 6.83 -5.62 13.57
C GLY A 267 7.59 -5.98 14.83
N LEU A 268 8.41 -7.00 14.69
CA LEU A 268 9.38 -7.43 15.70
C LEU A 268 10.76 -7.49 15.05
N ALA A 269 11.75 -6.84 15.68
CA ALA A 269 13.12 -6.85 15.21
C ALA A 269 14.10 -7.18 16.34
N TYR A 270 15.26 -7.63 15.94
CA TYR A 270 16.41 -7.82 16.82
C TYR A 270 17.51 -6.84 16.42
N LYS A 271 18.06 -6.15 17.41
CA LYS A 271 19.20 -5.24 17.26
C LYS A 271 20.48 -5.96 17.64
N PHE A 272 21.45 -5.90 16.76
CA PHE A 272 22.78 -6.51 16.90
C PHE A 272 23.76 -5.64 17.66
#